data_1f1e8a67b9b400d65cb9ad8cde51df6c
#
_entry.id   1f1e8a67b9b400d65cb9ad8cde51df6c
#
_cell.length_a   1.000
_cell.length_b   1.000
_cell.length_c   1.000
_cell.angle_alpha   90.00
_cell.angle_beta   90.00
_cell.angle_gamma   90.00
#
_symmetry.space_group_name_H-M   'P 1'
#
loop_
_entity.id
_entity.type
_entity.pdbx_description
1 polymer ?
#
loop_
_entity_poly.entity_id
_entity_poly.type
_entity_poly.pdbx_seq_one_letter_code
_entity_poly.pdbx_strand_id
1 'polypeptide(L)'
;MANLSGYIFLALAILLGITSNGFLKSTNGFTNLGPTIFCAISIVACIFCLSKAMNVIPVGFTYATYGGLTITAVTLFGVFKYNQIPNLYGIIGIALIIIGVILLNTLGKTT
;
A
#
# COMPACT_ATOMS: atom_id res chain seq x y z
N MET A 1 -19.20 -3.59 -15.35
CA MET A 1 -17.81 -3.71 -15.00
C MET A 1 -17.35 -2.67 -14.00
N ALA A 2 -18.25 -2.34 -13.08
CA ALA A 2 -17.93 -1.39 -12.01
C ALA A 2 -16.72 -1.84 -11.20
N ASN A 3 -16.57 -3.15 -10.98
CA ASN A 3 -15.46 -3.68 -10.19
C ASN A 3 -14.10 -3.49 -10.84
N LEU A 4 -14.04 -3.52 -12.18
CA LEU A 4 -12.78 -3.32 -12.89
C LEU A 4 -12.25 -1.91 -12.66
N SER A 5 -13.14 -0.90 -12.73
CA SER A 5 -12.78 0.48 -12.47
C SER A 5 -12.22 0.63 -11.04
N GLY A 6 -12.89 0.02 -10.05
CA GLY A 6 -12.42 0.05 -8.68
C GLY A 6 -11.04 -0.55 -8.51
N TYR A 7 -10.79 -1.69 -9.13
CA TYR A 7 -9.48 -2.35 -9.03
C TYR A 7 -8.39 -1.59 -9.76
N ILE A 8 -8.71 -0.87 -10.86
CA ILE A 8 -7.75 0.00 -11.53
C ILE A 8 -7.33 1.13 -10.59
N PHE A 9 -8.28 1.80 -9.93
CA PHE A 9 -7.97 2.84 -8.96
C PHE A 9 -7.21 2.28 -7.76
N LEU A 10 -7.56 1.08 -7.31
CA LEU A 10 -6.84 0.44 -6.22
C LEU A 10 -5.40 0.15 -6.60
N ALA A 11 -5.15 -0.36 -7.81
CA ALA A 11 -3.80 -0.62 -8.28
C ALA A 11 -2.98 0.67 -8.36
N LEU A 12 -3.58 1.77 -8.87
CA LEU A 12 -2.92 3.06 -8.91
C LEU A 12 -2.60 3.55 -7.49
N ALA A 13 -3.52 3.39 -6.56
CA ALA A 13 -3.31 3.78 -5.17
C ALA A 13 -2.15 3.00 -4.55
N ILE A 14 -2.08 1.70 -4.82
CA ILE A 14 -1.00 0.86 -4.31
C ILE A 14 0.34 1.31 -4.86
N LEU A 15 0.42 1.58 -6.17
CA LEU A 15 1.67 2.05 -6.79
C LEU A 15 2.10 3.39 -6.21
N LEU A 16 1.17 4.33 -6.06
CA LEU A 16 1.47 5.63 -5.45
C LEU A 16 1.86 5.49 -3.99
N GLY A 17 1.18 4.61 -3.26
CA GLY A 17 1.50 4.34 -1.87
C GLY A 17 2.87 3.72 -1.68
N ILE A 18 3.22 2.76 -2.51
CA ILE A 18 4.55 2.14 -2.48
C ILE A 18 5.62 3.20 -2.73
N THR A 19 5.41 4.03 -3.75
CA THR A 19 6.37 5.08 -4.10
C THR A 19 6.53 6.08 -2.96
N SER A 20 5.42 6.62 -2.44
CA SER A 20 5.50 7.63 -1.39
C SER A 20 6.05 7.05 -0.09
N ASN A 21 5.56 5.90 0.34
CA ASN A 21 6.00 5.30 1.60
C ASN A 21 7.44 4.79 1.51
N GLY A 22 7.85 4.29 0.34
CA GLY A 22 9.22 3.83 0.14
C GLY A 22 10.23 4.95 0.23
N PHE A 23 9.88 6.15 -0.21
CA PHE A 23 10.76 7.30 -0.15
C PHE A 23 10.52 8.19 1.07
N LEU A 24 9.58 7.82 1.93
CA LEU A 24 9.25 8.62 3.10
C LEU A 24 10.44 8.81 4.03
N LYS A 25 11.28 7.78 4.18
CA LYS A 25 12.50 7.87 4.99
C LYS A 25 13.45 8.93 4.45
N SER A 26 13.49 9.14 3.14
CA SER A 26 14.36 10.13 2.51
C SER A 26 13.99 11.56 2.84
N THR A 27 12.78 11.80 3.36
CA THR A 27 12.36 13.14 3.79
C THR A 27 13.05 13.60 5.07
N ASN A 28 13.66 12.66 5.79
CA ASN A 28 14.33 12.93 7.07
C ASN A 28 13.45 13.74 8.01
N GLY A 29 12.23 13.21 8.27
CA GLY A 29 11.25 13.89 9.12
C GLY A 29 10.68 15.15 8.49
N PHE A 30 10.57 15.15 7.15
CA PHE A 30 10.08 16.29 6.35
C PHE A 30 11.01 17.51 6.40
N THR A 31 12.30 17.27 6.63
CA THR A 31 13.29 18.36 6.57
C THR A 31 13.92 18.51 5.20
N ASN A 32 13.96 17.43 4.40
CA ASN A 32 14.45 17.49 3.02
C ASN A 32 13.30 17.89 2.09
N LEU A 33 13.40 19.10 1.52
CA LEU A 33 12.28 19.70 0.78
C LEU A 33 11.88 18.90 -0.46
N GLY A 34 12.83 18.47 -1.27
CA GLY A 34 12.53 17.73 -2.49
C GLY A 34 11.76 16.44 -2.24
N PRO A 35 12.30 15.49 -1.45
CA PRO A 35 11.59 14.27 -1.10
C PRO A 35 10.27 14.52 -0.39
N THR A 36 10.19 15.55 0.45
CA THR A 36 8.96 15.90 1.16
C THR A 36 7.84 16.26 0.20
N ILE A 37 8.14 17.14 -0.77
CA ILE A 37 7.15 17.55 -1.77
C ILE A 37 6.71 16.36 -2.61
N PHE A 38 7.65 15.54 -3.05
CA PHE A 38 7.35 14.34 -3.84
C PHE A 38 6.41 13.40 -3.08
N CYS A 39 6.72 13.11 -1.82
CA CYS A 39 5.90 12.24 -0.98
C CYS A 39 4.52 12.84 -0.74
N ALA A 40 4.43 14.14 -0.47
CA ALA A 40 3.15 14.80 -0.22
C ALA A 40 2.23 14.71 -1.43
N ILE A 41 2.75 14.99 -2.63
CA ILE A 41 1.97 14.91 -3.86
C ILE A 41 1.53 13.47 -4.11
N SER A 42 2.44 12.51 -3.95
CA SER A 42 2.15 11.09 -4.17
C SER A 42 1.08 10.57 -3.22
N ILE A 43 1.14 10.96 -1.94
CA ILE A 43 0.17 10.53 -0.94
C ILE A 43 -1.21 11.11 -1.22
N VAL A 44 -1.29 12.38 -1.60
CA VAL A 44 -2.57 12.99 -1.94
C VAL A 44 -3.21 12.27 -3.13
N ALA A 45 -2.44 11.98 -4.17
CA ALA A 45 -2.93 11.23 -5.32
C ALA A 45 -3.34 9.81 -4.92
N CYS A 46 -2.58 9.17 -4.03
CA CYS A 46 -2.89 7.84 -3.52
C CYS A 46 -4.25 7.81 -2.81
N ILE A 47 -4.48 8.76 -1.92
CA ILE A 47 -5.74 8.85 -1.18
C ILE A 47 -6.91 9.10 -2.11
N PHE A 48 -6.72 9.94 -3.12
CA PHE A 48 -7.73 10.18 -4.14
C PHE A 48 -8.12 8.86 -4.84
N CYS A 49 -7.13 8.09 -5.27
CA CYS A 49 -7.38 6.81 -5.94
C CYS A 49 -8.05 5.80 -5.00
N LEU A 50 -7.65 5.76 -3.73
CA LEU A 50 -8.29 4.90 -2.73
C LEU A 50 -9.76 5.26 -2.57
N SER A 51 -10.06 6.55 -2.50
CA SER A 51 -11.44 7.03 -2.38
C SER A 51 -12.29 6.56 -3.57
N LYS A 52 -11.75 6.64 -4.77
CA LYS A 52 -12.45 6.16 -5.97
C LYS A 52 -12.66 4.65 -5.93
N ALA A 53 -11.68 3.89 -5.47
CA ALA A 53 -11.82 2.44 -5.34
C ALA A 53 -12.91 2.08 -4.33
N MET A 54 -13.03 2.83 -3.26
CA MET A 54 -14.02 2.58 -2.21
C MET A 54 -15.46 2.80 -2.67
N ASN A 55 -15.67 3.45 -3.81
CA ASN A 55 -17.00 3.61 -4.37
C ASN A 55 -17.58 2.30 -4.90
N VAL A 56 -16.74 1.34 -5.24
CA VAL A 56 -17.19 0.06 -5.82
C VAL A 56 -16.69 -1.16 -5.06
N ILE A 57 -15.66 -1.00 -4.22
CA ILE A 57 -15.13 -2.09 -3.39
C ILE A 57 -15.40 -1.75 -1.93
N PRO A 58 -15.83 -2.70 -1.10
CA PRO A 58 -16.05 -2.41 0.33
C PRO A 58 -14.83 -1.75 0.97
N VAL A 59 -15.08 -0.79 1.85
CA VAL A 59 -14.01 0.02 2.46
C VAL A 59 -12.94 -0.84 3.13
N GLY A 60 -13.38 -1.83 3.90
CA GLY A 60 -12.43 -2.71 4.59
C GLY A 60 -11.58 -3.52 3.63
N PHE A 61 -12.18 -4.02 2.55
CA PHE A 61 -11.48 -4.81 1.52
C PHE A 61 -10.47 -3.94 0.78
N THR A 62 -10.86 -2.72 0.43
CA THR A 62 -9.98 -1.76 -0.25
C THR A 62 -8.75 -1.47 0.62
N TYR A 63 -9.00 -1.12 1.87
CA TYR A 63 -7.91 -0.71 2.76
C TYR A 63 -7.01 -1.87 3.14
N ALA A 64 -7.58 -3.05 3.38
CA ALA A 64 -6.78 -4.24 3.73
C ALA A 64 -5.89 -4.64 2.56
N THR A 65 -6.41 -4.64 1.34
CA THR A 65 -5.64 -4.97 0.15
C THR A 65 -4.53 -3.95 -0.09
N TYR A 66 -4.88 -2.66 -0.02
CA TYR A 66 -3.91 -1.58 -0.15
C TYR A 66 -2.81 -1.72 0.91
N GLY A 67 -3.21 -1.85 2.18
CA GLY A 67 -2.26 -1.93 3.28
C GLY A 67 -1.37 -3.16 3.19
N GLY A 68 -1.95 -4.33 2.92
CA GLY A 68 -1.18 -5.57 2.85
C GLY A 68 -0.17 -5.56 1.74
N LEU A 69 -0.57 -5.17 0.53
CA LEU A 69 0.34 -5.12 -0.61
C LEU A 69 1.37 -4.02 -0.47
N THR A 70 0.96 -2.86 0.04
CA THR A 70 1.88 -1.74 0.24
C THR A 70 2.92 -2.08 1.29
N ILE A 71 2.51 -2.67 2.43
CA ILE A 71 3.44 -3.07 3.49
C ILE A 71 4.47 -4.07 2.95
N THR A 72 4.02 -5.05 2.20
CA THR A 72 4.90 -6.07 1.62
C THR A 72 5.92 -5.43 0.69
N ALA A 73 5.47 -4.58 -0.22
CA ALA A 73 6.34 -3.93 -1.20
C ALA A 73 7.32 -2.96 -0.54
N VAL A 74 6.85 -2.17 0.45
CA VAL A 74 7.72 -1.23 1.15
C VAL A 74 8.75 -1.97 2.00
N THR A 75 8.39 -3.12 2.58
CA THR A 75 9.36 -3.93 3.31
C THR A 75 10.45 -4.44 2.38
N LEU A 76 10.09 -4.93 1.18
CA LEU A 76 11.08 -5.35 0.19
C LEU A 76 11.96 -4.18 -0.23
N PHE A 77 11.37 -3.01 -0.42
CA PHE A 77 12.11 -1.80 -0.77
C PHE A 77 13.12 -1.46 0.34
N GLY A 78 12.71 -1.57 1.60
CA GLY A 78 13.59 -1.34 2.74
C GLY A 78 14.77 -2.31 2.79
N VAL A 79 14.53 -3.58 2.42
CA VAL A 79 15.61 -4.58 2.36
C VAL A 79 16.66 -4.17 1.32
N PHE A 80 16.20 -3.76 0.12
CA PHE A 80 17.14 -3.48 -0.97
C PHE A 80 17.80 -2.11 -0.85
N LYS A 81 17.05 -1.09 -0.44
CA LYS A 81 17.59 0.27 -0.40
C LYS A 81 18.23 0.63 0.93
N TYR A 82 17.64 0.18 2.03
CA TYR A 82 18.07 0.58 3.37
C TYR A 82 18.71 -0.56 4.17
N ASN A 83 18.85 -1.74 3.57
CA ASN A 83 19.42 -2.94 4.22
C ASN A 83 18.68 -3.33 5.49
N GLN A 84 17.37 -3.11 5.52
CA GLN A 84 16.53 -3.43 6.66
C GLN A 84 15.93 -4.82 6.50
N ILE A 85 16.72 -5.84 6.86
CA ILE A 85 16.33 -7.23 6.66
C ILE A 85 15.49 -7.71 7.84
N PRO A 86 14.24 -8.16 7.62
CA PRO A 86 13.41 -8.65 8.73
C PRO A 86 13.92 -9.99 9.24
N ASN A 87 13.69 -10.24 10.53
CA ASN A 87 14.00 -11.55 11.12
C ASN A 87 12.89 -12.55 10.77
N LEU A 88 12.99 -13.75 11.33
CA LEU A 88 12.01 -14.80 11.04
C LEU A 88 10.59 -14.38 11.41
N TYR A 89 10.41 -13.70 12.55
CA TYR A 89 9.09 -13.24 12.97
C TYR A 89 8.51 -12.20 12.02
N GLY A 90 9.34 -11.33 11.48
CA GLY A 90 8.91 -10.36 10.48
C GLY A 90 8.47 -11.04 9.20
N ILE A 91 9.22 -12.05 8.75
CA ILE A 91 8.88 -12.80 7.55
C ILE A 91 7.55 -13.53 7.74
N ILE A 92 7.35 -14.18 8.89
CA ILE A 92 6.11 -14.89 9.19
C ILE A 92 4.94 -13.90 9.22
N GLY A 93 5.13 -12.74 9.84
CA GLY A 93 4.08 -11.72 9.91
C GLY A 93 3.65 -11.23 8.53
N ILE A 94 4.61 -10.96 7.66
CA ILE A 94 4.31 -10.52 6.29
C ILE A 94 3.61 -11.63 5.52
N ALA A 95 4.03 -12.88 5.70
CA ALA A 95 3.37 -14.02 5.05
C ALA A 95 1.91 -14.12 5.49
N LEU A 96 1.62 -13.92 6.77
CA LEU A 96 0.25 -13.94 7.29
C LEU A 96 -0.59 -12.81 6.70
N ILE A 97 -0.01 -11.63 6.54
CA ILE A 97 -0.70 -10.49 5.92
C ILE A 97 -1.07 -10.85 4.47
N ILE A 98 -0.14 -11.40 3.71
CA ILE A 98 -0.38 -11.78 2.31
C ILE A 98 -1.48 -12.83 2.23
N ILE A 99 -1.41 -13.85 3.07
CA ILE A 99 -2.43 -14.90 3.12
C ILE A 99 -3.79 -14.29 3.44
N GLY A 100 -3.85 -13.38 4.42
CA GLY A 100 -5.09 -12.70 4.79
C GLY A 100 -5.68 -11.89 3.64
N VAL A 101 -4.84 -11.17 2.90
CA VAL A 101 -5.28 -10.39 1.74
C VAL A 101 -5.84 -11.32 0.65
N ILE A 102 -5.19 -12.44 0.40
CA ILE A 102 -5.65 -13.41 -0.59
C ILE A 102 -7.01 -13.98 -0.19
N LEU A 103 -7.16 -14.39 1.07
CA LEU A 103 -8.43 -14.92 1.58
C LEU A 103 -9.53 -13.89 1.46
N LEU A 104 -9.24 -12.64 1.82
CA LEU A 104 -10.22 -11.57 1.80
C LEU A 104 -10.74 -11.33 0.38
N ASN A 105 -9.85 -11.31 -0.60
CA ASN A 105 -10.21 -10.99 -1.98
C ASN A 105 -10.79 -12.17 -2.74
N THR A 106 -10.56 -13.41 -2.30
CA THR A 106 -11.07 -14.58 -3.00
C THR A 106 -12.30 -15.18 -2.32
N LEU A 107 -12.31 -15.25 -1.00
CA LEU A 107 -13.39 -15.91 -0.25
C LEU A 107 -14.15 -14.95 0.65
N GLY A 108 -13.62 -13.78 0.94
CA GLY A 108 -14.27 -12.83 1.83
C GLY A 108 -15.49 -12.18 1.18
N LYS A 109 -16.48 -11.86 2.01
CA LYS A 109 -17.71 -11.22 1.59
C LYS A 109 -18.15 -10.24 2.67
N THR A 110 -18.86 -9.19 2.23
CA THR A 110 -19.54 -8.30 3.16
C THR A 110 -21.04 -8.55 3.10
N THR A 111 -21.70 -8.40 4.22
CA THR A 111 -23.16 -8.55 4.30
C THR A 111 -23.84 -7.19 4.20
#